data_f3422f6c81cc8405ad84a29ca1606ee5
#
_entry.id   f3422f6c81cc8405ad84a29ca1606ee5
#
_cell.length_a   1.000
_cell.length_b   1.000
_cell.length_c   1.000
_cell.angle_alpha   90.00
_cell.angle_beta   90.00
_cell.angle_gamma   90.00
#
_symmetry.space_group_name_H-M   'P 1'
#
loop_
_entity.id
_entity.type
_entity.pdbx_description
1 polymer ?
#
loop_
_entity_poly.entity_id
_entity_poly.type
_entity_poly.pdbx_seq_one_letter_code
_entity_poly.pdbx_strand_id
1 'polypeptide(L)'
;RLESTLDMKRLRRYYQELTGTALELDQEWVETVIRNCGIVYDGRLYMPQNMLSEEVKEIIISFIDRCFEEGRLAVYYEAIFRKFSNELLDHNIYNSEMLKEYLAYCISDRYYICRNYLSIEIQVDIDHIDEVRQYLRQYDTPVQVDELCDSLSHITEARVRFILGSNGEFVRNSKGEYFHADSLDLAEEELENIAAIIDSAIEEHKFISGNELYDAIQTKYPYTFEKNAVFSVIGWRDALKYKFGDRFSFVGNIVSRAGASLSMSDVFVEYGKGRQRFSLNELEKFADSIGTTIYFNSLYTNAVRISYQWFTAKDNVSFSVKETDIVLERICNGKYMPISAVTEFSVFPDASFPWNEYLLEQYVAFFSEKFYLLHGNYNKNCAIGAIVRKSCQFSSFDDLVTDILVHNDIPLQKKEVLDYLTESGYIARRSYTTIEALMITARAMRNQKEK
;
A
#
# COMPACT_ATOMS: atom_id res chain seq x y z
N ARG A 1 33.56 19.21 26.44
CA ARG A 1 32.51 18.55 27.27
C ARG A 1 32.64 19.01 28.70
N LEU A 2 31.64 19.71 29.24
CA LEU A 2 31.65 20.17 30.66
C LEU A 2 31.04 19.14 31.61
N GLU A 3 30.68 17.98 31.12
CA GLU A 3 29.99 16.90 31.86
C GLU A 3 30.93 16.00 32.67
N SER A 4 32.25 16.15 32.51
CA SER A 4 33.24 15.37 33.28
C SER A 4 34.09 16.23 34.21
N THR A 5 34.42 15.65 35.38
CA THR A 5 35.38 16.26 36.31
C THR A 5 36.77 16.54 35.69
N LEU A 6 37.08 15.84 34.59
CA LEU A 6 38.29 16.03 33.82
C LEU A 6 38.25 17.32 33.02
N ASP A 7 37.11 17.66 32.43
CA ASP A 7 36.94 18.89 31.63
C ASP A 7 36.95 20.12 32.53
N MET A 8 36.39 20.05 33.73
CA MET A 8 36.50 21.10 34.74
C MET A 8 37.94 21.33 35.20
N LYS A 9 38.73 20.25 35.36
CA LYS A 9 40.15 20.37 35.67
C LYS A 9 40.92 21.04 34.54
N ARG A 10 40.62 20.73 33.30
CA ARG A 10 41.23 21.38 32.12
C ARG A 10 40.85 22.84 32.05
N LEU A 11 39.57 23.19 32.27
CA LEU A 11 39.11 24.57 32.29
C LEU A 11 39.88 25.40 33.36
N ARG A 12 39.98 24.88 34.60
CA ARG A 12 40.70 25.54 35.68
C ARG A 12 42.17 25.75 35.33
N ARG A 13 42.83 24.75 34.71
CA ARG A 13 44.20 24.85 34.27
C ARG A 13 44.37 25.94 33.20
N TYR A 14 43.56 25.95 32.16
CA TYR A 14 43.63 26.97 31.11
C TYR A 14 43.30 28.35 31.63
N TYR A 15 42.35 28.49 32.55
CA TYR A 15 42.06 29.77 33.19
C TYR A 15 43.26 30.30 33.94
N GLN A 16 43.93 29.44 34.72
CA GLN A 16 45.15 29.82 35.47
C GLN A 16 46.32 30.16 34.53
N GLU A 17 46.46 29.41 33.43
CA GLU A 17 47.48 29.67 32.41
C GLU A 17 47.29 31.05 31.73
N LEU A 18 46.02 31.41 31.47
CA LEU A 18 45.67 32.66 30.77
C LEU A 18 45.66 33.89 31.70
N THR A 19 45.21 33.74 32.94
CA THR A 19 44.93 34.85 33.82
C THR A 19 46.00 35.00 34.96
N GLY A 20 46.78 33.96 35.16
CA GLY A 20 47.75 33.88 36.29
C GLY A 20 47.07 33.62 37.63
N THR A 21 45.78 33.47 37.72
CA THR A 21 44.99 33.25 38.94
C THR A 21 44.24 31.94 38.93
N ALA A 22 44.06 31.34 40.12
CA ALA A 22 43.23 30.10 40.20
C ALA A 22 41.74 30.42 40.09
N LEU A 23 41.00 29.57 39.38
CA LEU A 23 39.53 29.63 39.31
C LEU A 23 38.95 28.88 40.52
N GLU A 24 38.67 29.63 41.59
CA GLU A 24 38.13 29.10 42.88
C GLU A 24 36.59 29.15 42.94
N LEU A 25 35.92 28.80 41.86
CA LEU A 25 34.48 28.84 41.80
C LEU A 25 33.90 27.44 41.89
N ASP A 26 32.69 27.34 42.46
CA ASP A 26 31.92 26.10 42.50
C ASP A 26 31.60 25.64 41.07
N GLN A 27 31.54 24.32 40.85
CA GLN A 27 31.31 23.73 39.54
C GLN A 27 29.95 24.14 39.00
N GLU A 28 28.91 24.10 39.82
CA GLU A 28 27.55 24.44 39.42
C GLU A 28 27.43 25.90 38.97
N TRP A 29 28.11 26.80 39.68
CA TRP A 29 28.18 28.21 39.29
C TRP A 29 28.88 28.41 37.95
N VAL A 30 30.02 27.73 37.74
CA VAL A 30 30.78 27.80 36.47
C VAL A 30 29.97 27.26 35.32
N GLU A 31 29.30 26.15 35.49
CA GLU A 31 28.39 25.59 34.48
C GLU A 31 27.25 26.56 34.14
N THR A 32 26.65 27.22 35.13
CA THR A 32 25.61 28.23 34.93
C THR A 32 26.13 29.41 34.14
N VAL A 33 27.34 29.94 34.49
CA VAL A 33 27.94 31.07 33.76
C VAL A 33 28.26 30.67 32.30
N ILE A 34 28.79 29.46 32.09
CA ILE A 34 29.11 28.97 30.75
C ILE A 34 27.86 28.83 29.91
N ARG A 35 26.75 28.27 30.48
CA ARG A 35 25.47 28.18 29.80
C ARG A 35 24.90 29.56 29.42
N ASN A 36 25.14 30.56 30.24
CA ASN A 36 24.74 31.95 29.94
C ASN A 36 25.64 32.66 28.92
N CYS A 37 26.86 32.16 28.68
CA CYS A 37 27.81 32.77 27.72
C CYS A 37 27.67 32.19 26.30
N GLY A 38 26.93 31.11 26.10
CA GLY A 38 26.80 30.46 24.79
C GLY A 38 25.75 29.38 24.75
N ILE A 39 25.71 28.65 23.69
CA ILE A 39 24.71 27.63 23.38
C ILE A 39 25.29 26.25 23.66
N VAL A 40 24.62 25.46 24.50
CA VAL A 40 25.03 24.09 24.81
C VAL A 40 24.17 23.11 24.00
N TYR A 41 24.83 22.40 23.08
CA TYR A 41 24.18 21.36 22.27
C TYR A 41 25.08 20.11 22.23
N ASP A 42 24.48 18.92 22.41
CA ASP A 42 25.19 17.62 22.49
C ASP A 42 26.45 17.65 23.38
N GLY A 43 26.33 18.28 24.58
CA GLY A 43 27.42 18.40 25.55
C GLY A 43 28.60 19.26 25.10
N ARG A 44 28.43 20.09 24.07
CA ARG A 44 29.42 21.06 23.57
C ARG A 44 28.90 22.47 23.74
N LEU A 45 29.82 23.39 24.01
CA LEU A 45 29.55 24.83 24.05
C LEU A 45 29.86 25.44 22.68
N TYR A 46 28.91 26.16 22.13
CA TYR A 46 29.05 26.94 20.90
C TYR A 46 28.90 28.43 21.20
N MET A 47 29.76 29.22 20.61
CA MET A 47 29.65 30.67 20.70
C MET A 47 28.69 31.15 19.60
N PRO A 48 27.64 31.92 19.93
CA PRO A 48 26.58 32.28 18.97
C PRO A 48 27.12 32.94 17.69
N GLN A 49 28.10 33.81 17.82
CA GLN A 49 28.77 34.52 16.71
C GLN A 49 29.53 33.58 15.75
N ASN A 50 29.81 32.34 16.17
CA ASN A 50 30.47 31.32 15.34
C ASN A 50 29.48 30.33 14.74
N MET A 51 28.20 30.43 15.11
CA MET A 51 27.15 29.52 14.62
C MET A 51 26.47 30.10 13.39
N LEU A 52 26.07 31.36 13.41
CA LEU A 52 25.47 32.08 12.28
C LEU A 52 26.13 33.46 12.13
N SER A 53 26.18 33.98 10.90
CA SER A 53 26.44 35.38 10.64
C SER A 53 25.24 36.25 11.07
N GLU A 54 25.46 37.51 11.40
CA GLU A 54 24.36 38.43 11.74
C GLU A 54 23.35 38.55 10.58
N GLU A 55 23.81 38.54 9.34
CA GLU A 55 22.95 38.62 8.16
C GLU A 55 21.96 37.44 8.08
N VAL A 56 22.47 36.20 8.22
CA VAL A 56 21.61 34.99 8.17
C VAL A 56 20.69 34.94 9.38
N LYS A 57 21.14 35.31 10.56
CA LYS A 57 20.35 35.45 11.77
C LYS A 57 19.15 36.39 11.56
N GLU A 58 19.41 37.60 11.02
CA GLU A 58 18.37 38.59 10.76
C GLU A 58 17.35 38.12 9.72
N ILE A 59 17.77 37.39 8.68
CA ILE A 59 16.87 36.79 7.69
C ILE A 59 15.93 35.78 8.35
N ILE A 60 16.47 34.90 9.20
CA ILE A 60 15.66 33.88 9.89
C ILE A 60 14.69 34.53 10.89
N ILE A 61 15.15 35.50 11.68
CA ILE A 61 14.31 36.21 12.64
C ILE A 61 13.21 36.98 11.90
N SER A 62 13.52 37.68 10.81
CA SER A 62 12.53 38.39 9.99
C SER A 62 11.49 37.45 9.37
N PHE A 63 11.88 36.24 9.02
CA PHE A 63 10.93 35.21 8.58
C PHE A 63 9.98 34.81 9.71
N ILE A 64 10.51 34.56 10.92
CA ILE A 64 9.70 34.22 12.11
C ILE A 64 8.74 35.34 12.45
N ASP A 65 9.24 36.60 12.52
CA ASP A 65 8.45 37.78 12.80
C ASP A 65 7.29 37.94 11.82
N ARG A 66 7.56 37.81 10.52
CA ARG A 66 6.54 37.86 9.47
C ARG A 66 5.47 36.77 9.63
N CYS A 67 5.85 35.53 9.94
CA CYS A 67 4.90 34.48 10.18
C CYS A 67 3.91 34.84 11.29
N PHE A 68 4.39 35.41 12.39
CA PHE A 68 3.53 35.85 13.51
C PHE A 68 2.73 37.11 13.17
N GLU A 69 3.28 38.06 12.41
CA GLU A 69 2.55 39.24 11.90
C GLU A 69 1.41 38.85 10.95
N GLU A 70 1.59 37.78 10.18
CA GLU A 70 0.54 37.18 9.33
C GLU A 70 -0.53 36.40 10.12
N GLY A 71 -0.41 36.36 11.47
CA GLY A 71 -1.36 35.71 12.36
C GLY A 71 -1.14 34.22 12.52
N ARG A 72 0.04 33.68 12.15
CA ARG A 72 0.38 32.28 12.42
C ARG A 72 0.58 32.09 13.94
N LEU A 73 0.08 30.96 14.46
CA LEU A 73 0.12 30.67 15.89
C LEU A 73 1.40 29.94 16.30
N ALA A 74 2.05 29.26 15.38
CA ALA A 74 3.28 28.48 15.60
C ALA A 74 4.18 28.46 14.38
N VAL A 75 5.50 28.44 14.61
CA VAL A 75 6.53 28.26 13.57
C VAL A 75 7.43 27.13 13.98
N TYR A 76 7.48 26.04 13.20
CA TYR A 76 8.22 24.81 13.52
C TYR A 76 9.71 24.94 13.23
N TYR A 77 10.57 24.50 14.15
CA TYR A 77 12.04 24.52 13.96
C TYR A 77 12.47 23.71 12.74
N GLU A 78 11.83 22.57 12.50
CA GLU A 78 12.11 21.74 11.33
C GLU A 78 11.75 22.44 10.02
N ALA A 79 10.66 23.21 10.02
CA ALA A 79 10.25 24.00 8.86
C ALA A 79 11.24 25.15 8.58
N ILE A 80 11.69 25.86 9.62
CA ILE A 80 12.72 26.90 9.51
C ILE A 80 14.03 26.25 8.99
N PHE A 81 14.44 25.13 9.60
CA PHE A 81 15.68 24.45 9.21
C PHE A 81 15.62 24.00 7.73
N ARG A 82 14.51 23.42 7.27
CA ARG A 82 14.32 23.04 5.85
C ARG A 82 14.43 24.24 4.93
N LYS A 83 13.75 25.33 5.27
CA LYS A 83 13.69 26.55 4.43
C LYS A 83 15.06 27.21 4.26
N PHE A 84 15.87 27.22 5.30
CA PHE A 84 17.18 27.83 5.34
C PHE A 84 18.32 26.82 5.43
N SER A 85 18.11 25.60 4.91
CA SER A 85 19.04 24.48 5.09
C SER A 85 20.45 24.76 4.54
N ASN A 86 20.56 25.43 3.41
CA ASN A 86 21.84 25.75 2.81
C ASN A 86 22.62 26.74 3.70
N GLU A 87 21.99 27.82 4.10
CA GLU A 87 22.59 28.85 4.95
C GLU A 87 22.95 28.29 6.33
N LEU A 88 22.11 27.46 6.92
CA LEU A 88 22.33 26.87 8.24
C LEU A 88 23.48 25.86 8.23
N LEU A 89 23.56 25.00 7.21
CA LEU A 89 24.64 24.01 7.09
C LEU A 89 25.98 24.65 6.80
N ASP A 90 26.03 25.73 6.05
CA ASP A 90 27.24 26.51 5.79
C ASP A 90 27.78 27.23 7.06
N HIS A 91 26.91 27.38 8.07
CA HIS A 91 27.17 28.14 9.29
C HIS A 91 27.18 27.32 10.59
N ASN A 92 27.43 26.01 10.55
CA ASN A 92 27.54 25.15 11.73
C ASN A 92 26.23 24.91 12.53
N ILE A 93 25.06 24.97 11.91
CA ILE A 93 23.81 24.47 12.47
C ILE A 93 23.34 23.27 11.62
N TYR A 94 23.37 22.07 12.19
CA TYR A 94 23.27 20.82 11.44
C TYR A 94 21.91 20.12 11.54
N ASN A 95 21.02 20.60 12.40
CA ASN A 95 19.66 20.07 12.56
C ASN A 95 18.73 21.06 13.25
N SER A 96 17.44 20.76 13.27
CA SER A 96 16.40 21.59 13.86
C SER A 96 16.48 21.72 15.38
N GLU A 97 17.04 20.73 16.10
CA GLU A 97 17.23 20.81 17.55
C GLU A 97 18.35 21.81 17.91
N MET A 98 19.44 21.78 17.14
CA MET A 98 20.52 22.75 17.32
C MET A 98 20.07 24.18 16.98
N LEU A 99 19.22 24.32 15.93
CA LEU A 99 18.57 25.59 15.58
C LEU A 99 17.66 26.08 16.71
N LYS A 100 16.90 25.19 17.34
CA LYS A 100 16.05 25.52 18.50
C LYS A 100 16.88 26.12 19.64
N GLU A 101 17.99 25.48 20.01
CA GLU A 101 18.88 26.00 21.09
C GLU A 101 19.48 27.37 20.72
N TYR A 102 19.81 27.57 19.44
CA TYR A 102 20.28 28.86 18.93
C TYR A 102 19.20 29.95 19.04
N LEU A 103 17.95 29.65 18.58
CA LEU A 103 16.83 30.56 18.64
C LEU A 103 16.43 30.84 20.09
N ALA A 104 16.48 29.84 20.96
CA ALA A 104 16.23 30.01 22.38
C ALA A 104 17.21 31.04 23.02
N TYR A 105 18.44 31.01 22.60
CA TYR A 105 19.42 32.00 23.05
C TYR A 105 19.15 33.41 22.50
N CYS A 106 18.70 33.52 21.24
CA CYS A 106 18.57 34.81 20.55
C CYS A 106 17.26 35.54 20.79
N ILE A 107 16.11 34.81 20.92
CA ILE A 107 14.77 35.39 20.88
C ILE A 107 13.81 34.85 21.94
N SER A 108 14.30 34.20 23.00
CA SER A 108 13.44 33.71 24.10
C SER A 108 12.76 34.83 24.92
N ASP A 109 13.21 36.05 24.77
CA ASP A 109 12.58 37.25 25.34
C ASP A 109 11.36 37.73 24.52
N ARG A 110 11.22 37.28 23.26
CA ARG A 110 10.14 37.68 22.33
C ARG A 110 9.12 36.57 22.09
N TYR A 111 9.54 35.31 22.10
CA TYR A 111 8.72 34.15 21.74
C TYR A 111 8.87 33.01 22.74
N TYR A 112 7.80 32.26 22.94
CA TYR A 112 7.88 31.03 23.73
C TYR A 112 8.56 29.91 22.96
N ILE A 113 9.54 29.31 23.60
CA ILE A 113 10.33 28.19 23.07
C ILE A 113 9.63 26.88 23.45
N CYS A 114 8.76 26.38 22.59
CA CYS A 114 8.10 25.10 22.79
C CYS A 114 8.98 23.92 22.34
N ARG A 115 8.51 22.69 22.55
CA ARG A 115 9.29 21.50 22.22
C ARG A 115 9.68 21.44 20.75
N ASN A 116 8.75 21.69 19.83
CA ASN A 116 8.97 21.51 18.38
C ASN A 116 8.76 22.80 17.57
N TYR A 117 8.28 23.87 18.19
CA TYR A 117 7.92 25.12 17.53
C TYR A 117 8.12 26.35 18.43
N LEU A 118 8.12 27.51 17.83
CA LEU A 118 7.99 28.83 18.48
C LEU A 118 6.52 29.23 18.49
N SER A 119 6.09 29.98 19.53
CA SER A 119 4.74 30.55 19.62
C SER A 119 4.75 31.91 20.32
N ILE A 120 3.66 32.68 20.14
CA ILE A 120 3.47 33.96 20.85
C ILE A 120 2.90 33.72 22.25
N GLU A 121 2.19 32.62 22.46
CA GLU A 121 1.52 32.28 23.72
C GLU A 121 2.01 30.94 24.28
N ILE A 122 1.90 30.76 25.61
CA ILE A 122 2.35 29.52 26.30
C ILE A 122 1.55 28.29 25.87
N GLN A 123 0.23 28.47 25.65
CA GLN A 123 -0.67 27.40 25.19
C GLN A 123 -1.40 27.89 23.96
N VAL A 124 -1.13 27.27 22.84
CA VAL A 124 -1.76 27.58 21.55
C VAL A 124 -2.52 26.36 21.08
N ASP A 125 -3.79 26.55 20.78
CA ASP A 125 -4.58 25.53 20.06
C ASP A 125 -4.28 25.69 18.57
N ILE A 126 -3.43 24.80 18.08
CA ILE A 126 -2.89 24.89 16.73
C ILE A 126 -3.76 24.01 15.81
N ASP A 127 -4.65 24.61 15.06
CA ASP A 127 -5.42 23.96 13.99
C ASP A 127 -4.86 24.29 12.60
N HIS A 128 -3.86 23.52 12.18
CA HIS A 128 -3.30 23.63 10.82
C HIS A 128 -4.22 23.05 9.73
N ILE A 129 -5.28 22.33 10.09
CA ILE A 129 -6.25 21.78 9.13
C ILE A 129 -6.96 22.93 8.44
N ASP A 130 -7.34 23.96 9.21
CA ASP A 130 -8.02 25.13 8.67
C ASP A 130 -7.14 25.93 7.70
N GLU A 131 -5.85 26.04 7.99
CA GLU A 131 -4.89 26.71 7.09
C GLU A 131 -4.75 25.95 5.75
N VAL A 132 -4.63 24.62 5.79
CA VAL A 132 -4.60 23.78 4.58
C VAL A 132 -5.91 23.90 3.81
N ARG A 133 -7.05 23.91 4.51
CA ARG A 133 -8.39 24.09 3.92
C ARG A 133 -8.53 25.43 3.22
N GLN A 134 -8.18 26.51 3.90
CA GLN A 134 -8.23 27.85 3.32
C GLN A 134 -7.35 27.99 2.10
N TYR A 135 -6.15 27.39 2.12
CA TYR A 135 -5.26 27.41 0.97
C TYR A 135 -5.86 26.66 -0.23
N LEU A 136 -6.28 25.41 -0.04
CA LEU A 136 -6.81 24.60 -1.13
C LEU A 136 -8.13 25.14 -1.73
N ARG A 137 -8.97 25.80 -0.91
CA ARG A 137 -10.22 26.43 -1.38
C ARG A 137 -10.02 27.67 -2.27
N GLN A 138 -8.79 28.19 -2.36
CA GLN A 138 -8.49 29.30 -3.30
C GLN A 138 -8.36 28.81 -4.75
N TYR A 139 -8.29 27.50 -4.95
CA TYR A 139 -8.04 26.92 -6.27
C TYR A 139 -9.18 25.98 -6.67
N ASP A 140 -9.64 26.15 -7.92
CA ASP A 140 -10.62 25.25 -8.55
C ASP A 140 -9.94 24.06 -9.27
N THR A 141 -8.62 23.96 -9.18
CA THR A 141 -7.80 22.92 -9.80
C THR A 141 -6.89 22.27 -8.78
N PRO A 142 -6.41 21.04 -9.04
CA PRO A 142 -5.45 20.38 -8.16
C PRO A 142 -4.14 21.18 -8.03
N VAL A 143 -3.60 21.23 -6.81
CA VAL A 143 -2.38 21.94 -6.43
C VAL A 143 -1.29 20.93 -6.08
N GLN A 144 -0.05 21.22 -6.42
CA GLN A 144 1.10 20.40 -6.01
C GLN A 144 1.36 20.56 -4.52
N VAL A 145 1.62 19.44 -3.84
CA VAL A 145 1.90 19.43 -2.41
C VAL A 145 3.14 20.25 -2.05
N ASP A 146 4.10 20.36 -2.96
CA ASP A 146 5.30 21.16 -2.74
C ASP A 146 4.98 22.66 -2.73
N GLU A 147 4.08 23.14 -3.60
CA GLU A 147 3.58 24.53 -3.59
C GLU A 147 2.81 24.83 -2.31
N LEU A 148 1.99 23.89 -1.83
CA LEU A 148 1.28 24.01 -0.55
C LEU A 148 2.28 24.09 0.61
N CYS A 149 3.31 23.25 0.62
CA CYS A 149 4.34 23.26 1.65
C CYS A 149 5.18 24.55 1.64
N ASP A 150 5.45 25.11 0.48
CA ASP A 150 6.17 26.38 0.34
C ASP A 150 5.33 27.56 0.84
N SER A 151 4.04 27.55 0.56
CA SER A 151 3.09 28.57 1.05
C SER A 151 2.87 28.47 2.56
N LEU A 152 2.83 27.26 3.11
CA LEU A 152 2.72 26.98 4.54
C LEU A 152 4.10 26.69 5.16
N SER A 153 5.10 27.50 4.79
CA SER A 153 6.51 27.27 5.14
C SER A 153 6.84 27.34 6.64
N HIS A 154 5.87 27.71 7.50
CA HIS A 154 5.98 27.67 8.97
C HIS A 154 5.60 26.30 9.55
N ILE A 155 5.00 25.40 8.75
CA ILE A 155 4.59 24.04 9.13
C ILE A 155 5.56 23.03 8.53
N THR A 156 5.80 21.91 9.22
CA THR A 156 6.63 20.84 8.66
C THR A 156 5.92 20.12 7.52
N GLU A 157 6.66 19.70 6.50
CA GLU A 157 6.11 18.93 5.38
C GLU A 157 5.42 17.64 5.84
N ALA A 158 6.02 16.94 6.81
CA ALA A 158 5.43 15.73 7.40
C ALA A 158 4.04 16.02 8.00
N ARG A 159 3.87 17.18 8.65
CA ARG A 159 2.61 17.60 9.23
C ARG A 159 1.58 17.91 8.14
N VAL A 160 1.96 18.65 7.09
CA VAL A 160 1.09 18.94 5.95
C VAL A 160 0.63 17.65 5.27
N ARG A 161 1.55 16.72 4.98
CA ARG A 161 1.23 15.43 4.38
C ARG A 161 0.32 14.57 5.28
N PHE A 162 0.54 14.60 6.59
CA PHE A 162 -0.34 13.94 7.55
C PHE A 162 -1.77 14.52 7.52
N ILE A 163 -1.92 15.85 7.52
CA ILE A 163 -3.21 16.53 7.43
C ILE A 163 -3.93 16.14 6.13
N LEU A 164 -3.24 16.20 5.00
CA LEU A 164 -3.79 15.81 3.70
C LEU A 164 -4.26 14.34 3.65
N GLY A 165 -3.55 13.43 4.33
CA GLY A 165 -3.89 12.02 4.35
C GLY A 165 -4.94 11.61 5.39
N SER A 166 -5.14 12.41 6.44
CA SER A 166 -6.05 12.09 7.55
C SER A 166 -7.43 12.73 7.47
N ASN A 167 -7.64 13.69 6.55
CA ASN A 167 -8.91 14.41 6.42
C ASN A 167 -9.53 14.14 5.04
N GLY A 168 -10.74 13.61 5.02
CA GLY A 168 -11.43 13.21 3.79
C GLY A 168 -11.85 14.38 2.88
N GLU A 169 -11.81 15.63 3.36
CA GLU A 169 -12.05 16.82 2.55
C GLU A 169 -10.89 17.17 1.61
N PHE A 170 -9.67 16.67 1.91
CA PHE A 170 -8.47 16.87 1.08
C PHE A 170 -8.27 15.69 0.16
N VAL A 171 -8.62 15.86 -1.08
CA VAL A 171 -8.69 14.80 -2.07
C VAL A 171 -7.40 14.74 -2.87
N ARG A 172 -6.83 13.55 -2.98
CA ARG A 172 -5.69 13.30 -3.85
C ARG A 172 -6.16 13.13 -5.29
N ASN A 173 -5.65 13.97 -6.19
CA ASN A 173 -5.91 13.86 -7.62
C ASN A 173 -4.94 12.88 -8.32
N SER A 174 -3.64 13.10 -8.10
CA SER A 174 -2.56 12.26 -8.61
C SER A 174 -1.40 12.18 -7.61
N LYS A 175 -0.25 11.66 -8.03
CA LYS A 175 0.93 11.63 -7.15
C LYS A 175 1.40 13.05 -6.85
N GLY A 176 1.23 13.49 -5.61
CA GLY A 176 1.66 14.80 -5.15
C GLY A 176 0.67 15.93 -5.43
N GLU A 177 -0.48 15.67 -6.05
CA GLU A 177 -1.52 16.65 -6.30
C GLU A 177 -2.73 16.48 -5.39
N TYR A 178 -3.21 17.56 -4.81
CA TYR A 178 -4.37 17.60 -3.93
C TYR A 178 -5.30 18.76 -4.25
N PHE A 179 -6.57 18.59 -3.91
CA PHE A 179 -7.59 19.64 -3.99
C PHE A 179 -8.60 19.50 -2.85
N HIS A 180 -9.39 20.55 -2.58
CA HIS A 180 -10.50 20.44 -1.66
C HIS A 180 -11.70 19.78 -2.34
N ALA A 181 -12.39 18.87 -1.67
CA ALA A 181 -13.53 18.13 -2.27
C ALA A 181 -14.63 19.03 -2.84
N ASP A 182 -14.80 20.25 -2.30
CA ASP A 182 -15.77 21.22 -2.81
C ASP A 182 -15.37 21.80 -4.18
N SER A 183 -14.10 21.74 -4.58
CA SER A 183 -13.66 22.17 -5.92
C SER A 183 -14.22 21.27 -7.03
N LEU A 184 -14.66 20.03 -6.70
CA LEU A 184 -15.49 19.25 -7.60
C LEU A 184 -16.89 19.90 -7.62
N ASP A 185 -17.13 20.72 -8.65
CA ASP A 185 -18.36 21.52 -8.80
C ASP A 185 -19.55 20.66 -9.23
N LEU A 186 -20.38 20.28 -8.27
CA LEU A 186 -21.58 19.47 -8.47
C LEU A 186 -22.76 20.11 -7.75
N ALA A 187 -23.81 20.45 -8.51
CA ALA A 187 -25.09 20.80 -7.96
C ALA A 187 -25.77 19.61 -7.28
N GLU A 188 -26.71 19.86 -6.38
CA GLU A 188 -27.44 18.80 -5.65
C GLU A 188 -28.14 17.82 -6.61
N GLU A 189 -28.76 18.33 -7.69
CA GLU A 189 -29.36 17.49 -8.73
C GLU A 189 -28.35 16.60 -9.45
N GLU A 190 -27.14 17.11 -9.72
CA GLU A 190 -26.06 16.35 -10.35
C GLU A 190 -25.53 15.24 -9.41
N LEU A 191 -25.43 15.50 -8.11
CA LEU A 191 -25.10 14.51 -7.11
C LEU A 191 -26.17 13.39 -7.04
N GLU A 192 -27.46 13.73 -7.06
CA GLU A 192 -28.54 12.71 -7.10
C GLU A 192 -28.53 11.90 -8.39
N ASN A 193 -28.23 12.52 -9.52
CA ASN A 193 -28.06 11.80 -10.80
C ASN A 193 -26.88 10.80 -10.76
N ILE A 194 -25.76 11.19 -10.13
CA ILE A 194 -24.63 10.29 -9.92
C ILE A 194 -24.99 9.18 -8.93
N ALA A 195 -25.70 9.50 -7.85
CA ALA A 195 -26.19 8.51 -6.91
C ALA A 195 -27.08 7.46 -7.59
N ALA A 196 -27.96 7.86 -8.50
CA ALA A 196 -28.81 6.94 -9.26
C ALA A 196 -28.00 5.97 -10.15
N ILE A 197 -26.86 6.40 -10.71
CA ILE A 197 -25.93 5.50 -11.41
C ILE A 197 -25.39 4.45 -10.45
N ILE A 198 -24.92 4.88 -9.27
CA ILE A 198 -24.35 3.99 -8.26
C ILE A 198 -25.42 3.00 -7.76
N ASP A 199 -26.62 3.48 -7.42
CA ASP A 199 -27.73 2.64 -6.94
C ASP A 199 -28.13 1.58 -7.98
N SER A 200 -28.25 1.96 -9.26
CA SER A 200 -28.55 1.01 -10.35
C SER A 200 -27.48 -0.08 -10.50
N ALA A 201 -26.20 0.30 -10.44
CA ALA A 201 -25.11 -0.66 -10.52
C ALA A 201 -25.04 -1.59 -9.29
N ILE A 202 -25.34 -1.07 -8.10
CA ILE A 202 -25.40 -1.86 -6.87
C ILE A 202 -26.55 -2.87 -6.90
N GLU A 203 -27.70 -2.50 -7.46
CA GLU A 203 -28.83 -3.42 -7.62
C GLU A 203 -28.51 -4.57 -8.56
N GLU A 204 -27.79 -4.30 -9.64
CA GLU A 204 -27.44 -5.29 -10.66
C GLU A 204 -26.22 -6.15 -10.26
N HIS A 205 -25.16 -5.52 -9.75
CA HIS A 205 -23.85 -6.15 -9.54
C HIS A 205 -23.30 -6.04 -8.11
N LYS A 206 -24.04 -5.45 -7.16
CA LYS A 206 -23.68 -5.14 -5.76
C LYS A 206 -22.58 -4.10 -5.58
N PHE A 207 -21.93 -3.67 -6.63
CA PHE A 207 -20.90 -2.62 -6.60
C PHE A 207 -20.75 -1.96 -7.98
N ILE A 208 -20.03 -0.85 -8.00
CA ILE A 208 -19.47 -0.23 -9.21
C ILE A 208 -18.00 0.12 -8.94
N SER A 209 -17.11 -0.07 -9.90
CA SER A 209 -15.73 0.41 -9.77
C SER A 209 -15.65 1.92 -10.03
N GLY A 210 -14.63 2.58 -9.46
CA GLY A 210 -14.41 4.01 -9.70
C GLY A 210 -14.23 4.34 -11.18
N ASN A 211 -13.62 3.45 -11.97
CA ASN A 211 -13.45 3.62 -13.41
C ASN A 211 -14.80 3.52 -14.14
N GLU A 212 -15.60 2.50 -13.85
CA GLU A 212 -16.95 2.35 -14.43
C GLU A 212 -17.85 3.54 -14.08
N LEU A 213 -17.77 4.02 -12.84
CA LEU A 213 -18.49 5.22 -12.39
C LEU A 213 -18.05 6.47 -13.19
N TYR A 214 -16.74 6.66 -13.33
CA TYR A 214 -16.17 7.77 -14.09
C TYR A 214 -16.62 7.75 -15.56
N ASP A 215 -16.53 6.59 -16.22
CA ASP A 215 -16.96 6.39 -17.60
C ASP A 215 -18.48 6.59 -17.76
N ALA A 216 -19.26 6.14 -16.78
CA ALA A 216 -20.72 6.31 -16.77
C ALA A 216 -21.11 7.80 -16.61
N ILE A 217 -20.40 8.57 -15.75
CA ILE A 217 -20.63 10.01 -15.62
C ILE A 217 -20.26 10.72 -16.91
N GLN A 218 -19.12 10.41 -17.50
CA GLN A 218 -18.68 10.99 -18.77
C GLN A 218 -19.70 10.76 -19.89
N THR A 219 -20.26 9.54 -19.95
CA THR A 219 -21.22 9.16 -21.02
C THR A 219 -22.59 9.76 -20.80
N LYS A 220 -23.13 9.71 -19.58
CA LYS A 220 -24.52 10.12 -19.27
C LYS A 220 -24.66 11.61 -18.99
N TYR A 221 -23.62 12.23 -18.43
CA TYR A 221 -23.61 13.63 -17.99
C TYR A 221 -22.37 14.37 -18.51
N PRO A 222 -22.17 14.49 -19.82
CA PRO A 222 -20.95 15.07 -20.41
C PRO A 222 -20.69 16.50 -19.97
N TYR A 223 -21.71 17.32 -19.78
CA TYR A 223 -21.55 18.70 -19.29
C TYR A 223 -20.99 18.75 -17.86
N THR A 224 -21.56 17.95 -16.95
CA THR A 224 -21.06 17.82 -15.58
C THR A 224 -19.62 17.31 -15.55
N PHE A 225 -19.30 16.41 -16.49
CA PHE A 225 -17.96 15.88 -16.63
C PHE A 225 -16.98 16.93 -17.15
N GLU A 226 -17.33 17.66 -18.21
CA GLU A 226 -16.44 18.65 -18.86
C GLU A 226 -16.04 19.79 -17.92
N LYS A 227 -16.98 20.31 -17.10
CA LYS A 227 -16.66 21.37 -16.12
C LYS A 227 -15.69 20.88 -15.02
N ASN A 228 -15.57 19.58 -14.83
CA ASN A 228 -14.72 18.93 -13.83
C ASN A 228 -13.62 18.07 -14.45
N ALA A 229 -13.28 18.27 -15.73
CA ALA A 229 -12.35 17.43 -16.48
C ALA A 229 -10.89 17.44 -15.96
N VAL A 230 -10.54 18.39 -15.13
CA VAL A 230 -9.22 18.50 -14.50
C VAL A 230 -8.98 17.43 -13.41
N PHE A 231 -10.06 16.83 -12.90
CA PHE A 231 -9.96 15.82 -11.85
C PHE A 231 -9.84 14.42 -12.43
N SER A 232 -8.92 13.65 -11.88
CA SER A 232 -8.68 12.25 -12.27
C SER A 232 -9.80 11.33 -11.77
N VAL A 233 -9.81 10.07 -12.25
CA VAL A 233 -10.70 9.00 -11.74
C VAL A 233 -10.63 8.87 -10.22
N ILE A 234 -9.42 8.91 -9.66
CA ILE A 234 -9.20 8.84 -8.20
C ILE A 234 -9.76 10.09 -7.52
N GLY A 235 -9.50 11.26 -8.10
CA GLY A 235 -10.01 12.54 -7.60
C GLY A 235 -11.54 12.57 -7.56
N TRP A 236 -12.20 12.17 -8.63
CA TRP A 236 -13.66 12.04 -8.67
C TRP A 236 -14.19 11.10 -7.60
N ARG A 237 -13.63 9.89 -7.52
CA ARG A 237 -14.05 8.87 -6.54
C ARG A 237 -13.96 9.37 -5.10
N ASP A 238 -12.82 9.95 -4.73
CA ASP A 238 -12.56 10.36 -3.35
C ASP A 238 -13.32 11.64 -2.99
N ALA A 239 -13.56 12.55 -3.93
CA ALA A 239 -14.44 13.70 -3.74
C ALA A 239 -15.91 13.26 -3.59
N LEU A 240 -16.37 12.33 -4.39
CA LEU A 240 -17.72 11.74 -4.24
C LEU A 240 -17.87 11.00 -2.91
N LYS A 241 -16.82 10.31 -2.44
CA LYS A 241 -16.81 9.70 -1.11
C LYS A 241 -17.07 10.75 -0.02
N TYR A 242 -16.43 11.90 -0.09
CA TYR A 242 -16.64 12.99 0.85
C TYR A 242 -18.07 13.57 0.76
N LYS A 243 -18.54 13.87 -0.48
CA LYS A 243 -19.85 14.47 -0.73
C LYS A 243 -21.02 13.56 -0.36
N PHE A 244 -20.92 12.26 -0.60
CA PHE A 244 -21.97 11.30 -0.23
C PHE A 244 -21.95 10.87 1.24
N GLY A 245 -20.82 11.06 1.95
CA GLY A 245 -20.70 10.65 3.35
C GLY A 245 -21.02 9.18 3.54
N ASP A 246 -21.96 8.88 4.43
CA ASP A 246 -22.37 7.51 4.78
C ASP A 246 -23.41 6.88 3.83
N ARG A 247 -23.77 7.56 2.73
CA ARG A 247 -24.78 7.01 1.77
C ARG A 247 -24.26 5.77 1.04
N PHE A 248 -22.97 5.75 0.71
CA PHE A 248 -22.30 4.64 0.04
C PHE A 248 -20.99 4.27 0.77
N SER A 249 -20.55 3.04 0.57
CA SER A 249 -19.25 2.55 1.06
C SER A 249 -18.20 2.63 -0.06
N PHE A 250 -17.10 3.35 0.18
CA PHE A 250 -15.98 3.49 -0.75
C PHE A 250 -14.76 2.76 -0.17
N VAL A 251 -14.44 1.60 -0.72
CA VAL A 251 -13.29 0.77 -0.28
C VAL A 251 -12.35 0.52 -1.45
N GLY A 252 -11.14 1.08 -1.40
CA GLY A 252 -10.24 1.07 -2.55
C GLY A 252 -10.90 1.73 -3.77
N ASN A 253 -10.93 1.05 -4.90
CA ASN A 253 -11.60 1.51 -6.12
C ASN A 253 -13.02 0.92 -6.32
N ILE A 254 -13.66 0.51 -5.24
CA ILE A 254 -15.00 -0.08 -5.25
C ILE A 254 -15.97 0.82 -4.49
N VAL A 255 -17.14 1.05 -5.08
CA VAL A 255 -18.27 1.73 -4.46
C VAL A 255 -19.41 0.72 -4.31
N SER A 256 -19.95 0.60 -3.10
CA SER A 256 -20.97 -0.36 -2.75
C SER A 256 -22.00 0.25 -1.79
N ARG A 257 -23.04 -0.51 -1.43
CA ARG A 257 -24.04 -0.08 -0.45
C ARG A 257 -23.39 0.21 0.92
N ALA A 258 -23.88 1.24 1.59
CA ALA A 258 -23.44 1.57 2.95
C ALA A 258 -23.56 0.35 3.88
N GLY A 259 -22.53 0.10 4.68
CA GLY A 259 -22.48 -1.04 5.59
C GLY A 259 -22.20 -2.41 4.94
N ALA A 260 -22.08 -2.48 3.61
CA ALA A 260 -21.64 -3.69 2.94
C ALA A 260 -20.09 -3.83 3.09
N SER A 261 -19.65 -4.90 3.76
CA SER A 261 -18.22 -5.25 3.84
C SER A 261 -17.86 -6.16 2.66
N LEU A 262 -17.80 -5.60 1.45
CA LEU A 262 -17.28 -6.32 0.27
C LEU A 262 -15.77 -6.41 0.34
N SER A 263 -15.25 -7.64 0.48
CA SER A 263 -13.83 -7.90 0.28
C SER A 263 -13.49 -7.96 -1.22
N MET A 264 -12.21 -7.82 -1.60
CA MET A 264 -11.78 -8.06 -2.99
C MET A 264 -12.12 -9.48 -3.47
N SER A 265 -12.15 -10.44 -2.54
CA SER A 265 -12.62 -11.80 -2.80
C SER A 265 -14.08 -11.81 -3.26
N ASP A 266 -14.98 -11.12 -2.55
CA ASP A 266 -16.41 -11.07 -2.86
C ASP A 266 -16.68 -10.39 -4.21
N VAL A 267 -15.88 -9.39 -4.57
CA VAL A 267 -15.95 -8.71 -5.86
C VAL A 267 -15.74 -9.70 -7.02
N PHE A 268 -14.76 -10.61 -6.91
CA PHE A 268 -14.54 -11.65 -7.95
C PHE A 268 -15.60 -12.73 -7.94
N VAL A 269 -16.20 -13.06 -6.79
CA VAL A 269 -17.36 -13.96 -6.71
C VAL A 269 -18.55 -13.38 -7.50
N GLU A 270 -18.85 -12.10 -7.32
CA GLU A 270 -19.95 -11.45 -8.06
C GLU A 270 -19.60 -11.21 -9.54
N TYR A 271 -18.33 -10.89 -9.86
CA TYR A 271 -17.90 -10.70 -11.25
C TYR A 271 -18.20 -11.91 -12.14
N GLY A 272 -18.02 -13.13 -11.61
CA GLY A 272 -18.26 -14.38 -12.34
C GLY A 272 -19.76 -14.75 -12.50
N LYS A 273 -20.65 -14.10 -11.74
CA LYS A 273 -22.04 -14.46 -11.66
C LYS A 273 -22.84 -14.00 -12.88
N GLY A 274 -23.67 -14.88 -13.44
CA GLY A 274 -24.62 -14.55 -14.52
C GLY A 274 -24.02 -14.18 -15.88
N ARG A 275 -22.69 -14.03 -16.00
CA ARG A 275 -22.04 -13.67 -17.26
C ARG A 275 -22.03 -14.82 -18.25
N GLN A 276 -22.54 -14.58 -19.45
CA GLN A 276 -22.60 -15.61 -20.50
C GLN A 276 -21.21 -16.05 -20.96
N ARG A 277 -20.32 -15.09 -21.19
CA ARG A 277 -18.92 -15.33 -21.57
C ARG A 277 -18.09 -14.06 -21.32
N PHE A 278 -16.86 -14.23 -20.83
CA PHE A 278 -15.90 -13.15 -20.67
C PHE A 278 -14.48 -13.67 -20.85
N SER A 279 -13.59 -12.79 -21.28
CA SER A 279 -12.20 -13.14 -21.59
C SER A 279 -11.26 -12.90 -20.40
N LEU A 280 -10.08 -13.54 -20.43
CA LEU A 280 -9.01 -13.29 -19.48
C LEU A 280 -8.55 -11.81 -19.54
N ASN A 281 -8.50 -11.21 -20.74
CA ASN A 281 -8.13 -9.80 -20.90
C ASN A 281 -9.13 -8.84 -20.24
N GLU A 282 -10.45 -9.10 -20.35
CA GLU A 282 -11.48 -8.32 -19.65
C GLU A 282 -11.34 -8.46 -18.14
N LEU A 283 -11.06 -9.67 -17.65
CA LEU A 283 -10.82 -9.92 -16.24
C LEU A 283 -9.54 -9.25 -15.73
N GLU A 284 -8.46 -9.22 -16.51
CA GLU A 284 -7.23 -8.51 -16.19
C GLU A 284 -7.46 -6.99 -16.14
N LYS A 285 -8.12 -6.42 -17.15
CA LYS A 285 -8.50 -5.00 -17.14
C LYS A 285 -9.37 -4.64 -15.93
N PHE A 286 -10.31 -5.50 -15.59
CA PHE A 286 -11.14 -5.30 -14.41
C PHE A 286 -10.29 -5.32 -13.13
N ALA A 287 -9.41 -6.31 -12.94
CA ALA A 287 -8.52 -6.38 -11.78
C ALA A 287 -7.61 -5.16 -11.68
N ASP A 288 -7.02 -4.72 -12.79
CA ASP A 288 -6.21 -3.51 -12.87
C ASP A 288 -7.02 -2.25 -12.51
N SER A 289 -8.28 -2.16 -12.98
CA SER A 289 -9.16 -1.03 -12.69
C SER A 289 -9.48 -0.87 -11.20
N ILE A 290 -9.52 -1.97 -10.48
CA ILE A 290 -9.74 -1.98 -9.02
C ILE A 290 -8.43 -2.07 -8.21
N GLY A 291 -7.28 -2.03 -8.88
CA GLY A 291 -5.96 -1.98 -8.25
C GLY A 291 -5.54 -3.27 -7.53
N THR A 292 -5.95 -4.43 -8.06
CA THR A 292 -5.67 -5.73 -7.45
C THR A 292 -5.22 -6.78 -8.47
N THR A 293 -4.89 -7.97 -7.99
CA THR A 293 -4.67 -9.15 -8.81
C THR A 293 -5.94 -10.00 -8.88
N ILE A 294 -6.07 -10.87 -9.90
CA ILE A 294 -7.22 -11.75 -10.04
C ILE A 294 -7.25 -12.79 -8.90
N TYR A 295 -8.36 -12.85 -8.19
CA TYR A 295 -8.65 -13.85 -7.16
C TYR A 295 -9.36 -15.06 -7.81
N PHE A 296 -8.60 -15.92 -8.48
CA PHE A 296 -9.16 -17.05 -9.23
C PHE A 296 -10.02 -17.98 -8.38
N ASN A 297 -9.60 -18.30 -7.15
CA ASN A 297 -10.39 -19.17 -6.27
C ASN A 297 -11.78 -18.58 -5.97
N SER A 298 -11.87 -17.28 -5.80
CA SER A 298 -13.14 -16.57 -5.56
C SER A 298 -13.97 -16.51 -6.82
N LEU A 299 -13.34 -16.19 -7.96
CA LEU A 299 -14.00 -16.19 -9.27
C LEU A 299 -14.66 -17.55 -9.58
N TYR A 300 -13.94 -18.64 -9.32
CA TYR A 300 -14.40 -20.01 -9.58
C TYR A 300 -15.55 -20.48 -8.67
N THR A 301 -15.97 -19.67 -7.69
CA THR A 301 -17.21 -19.92 -6.96
C THR A 301 -18.42 -19.87 -7.90
N ASN A 302 -18.46 -18.88 -8.81
CA ASN A 302 -19.58 -18.64 -9.74
C ASN A 302 -19.19 -18.68 -11.23
N ALA A 303 -17.92 -18.91 -11.56
CA ALA A 303 -17.45 -19.02 -12.94
C ALA A 303 -16.67 -20.31 -13.17
N VAL A 304 -16.59 -20.71 -14.42
CA VAL A 304 -15.81 -21.85 -14.92
C VAL A 304 -14.90 -21.36 -16.04
N ARG A 305 -13.64 -21.74 -16.02
CA ARG A 305 -12.71 -21.50 -17.10
C ARG A 305 -12.91 -22.55 -18.18
N ILE A 306 -13.39 -22.14 -19.33
CA ILE A 306 -13.76 -23.06 -20.44
C ILE A 306 -12.63 -23.23 -21.47
N SER A 307 -11.62 -22.33 -21.46
CA SER A 307 -10.40 -22.45 -22.25
C SER A 307 -9.32 -21.48 -21.74
N TYR A 308 -8.16 -21.46 -22.39
CA TYR A 308 -7.07 -20.52 -22.03
C TYR A 308 -7.55 -19.07 -21.85
N GLN A 309 -8.35 -18.57 -22.81
CA GLN A 309 -8.76 -17.17 -22.86
C GLN A 309 -10.17 -16.91 -22.31
N TRP A 310 -10.98 -17.94 -22.05
CA TRP A 310 -12.40 -17.75 -21.86
C TRP A 310 -12.96 -18.40 -20.60
N PHE A 311 -13.89 -17.66 -20.01
CA PHE A 311 -14.67 -18.03 -18.83
C PHE A 311 -16.16 -17.89 -19.12
N THR A 312 -16.99 -18.55 -18.32
CA THR A 312 -18.45 -18.43 -18.32
C THR A 312 -18.99 -18.59 -16.90
N ALA A 313 -20.21 -18.13 -16.63
CA ALA A 313 -20.87 -18.44 -15.36
C ALA A 313 -21.06 -19.94 -15.19
N LYS A 314 -20.97 -20.41 -13.94
CA LYS A 314 -21.06 -21.83 -13.59
C LYS A 314 -22.36 -22.49 -14.05
N ASP A 315 -23.46 -21.72 -14.03
CA ASP A 315 -24.79 -22.19 -14.44
C ASP A 315 -24.88 -22.50 -15.94
N ASN A 316 -23.95 -22.03 -16.76
CA ASN A 316 -23.88 -22.29 -18.19
C ASN A 316 -23.14 -23.58 -18.54
N VAL A 317 -22.62 -24.30 -17.53
CA VAL A 317 -21.81 -25.51 -17.74
C VAL A 317 -22.50 -26.71 -17.13
N SER A 318 -22.65 -27.77 -17.92
CA SER A 318 -23.13 -29.07 -17.47
C SER A 318 -22.17 -30.20 -17.85
N PHE A 319 -22.05 -31.19 -16.97
CA PHE A 319 -21.19 -32.35 -17.16
C PHE A 319 -21.97 -33.64 -16.85
N SER A 320 -21.70 -34.68 -17.63
CA SER A 320 -22.07 -36.06 -17.30
C SER A 320 -21.11 -36.62 -16.26
N VAL A 321 -21.27 -36.22 -14.99
CA VAL A 321 -20.23 -36.44 -13.91
C VAL A 321 -19.86 -37.93 -13.81
N LYS A 322 -20.84 -38.84 -13.77
CA LYS A 322 -20.57 -40.29 -13.66
C LYS A 322 -19.73 -40.83 -14.82
N GLU A 323 -20.07 -40.44 -16.06
CA GLU A 323 -19.38 -40.90 -17.25
C GLU A 323 -17.98 -40.30 -17.35
N THR A 324 -17.84 -39.01 -17.04
CA THR A 324 -16.54 -38.32 -17.00
C THR A 324 -15.62 -38.93 -15.96
N ASP A 325 -16.12 -39.23 -14.77
CA ASP A 325 -15.31 -39.88 -13.72
C ASP A 325 -14.90 -41.32 -14.12
N ILE A 326 -15.72 -42.06 -14.86
CA ILE A 326 -15.33 -43.39 -15.41
C ILE A 326 -14.18 -43.24 -16.42
N VAL A 327 -14.24 -42.23 -17.26
CA VAL A 327 -13.13 -41.98 -18.21
C VAL A 327 -11.85 -41.66 -17.45
N LEU A 328 -11.91 -40.77 -16.44
CA LEU A 328 -10.75 -40.46 -15.60
C LEU A 328 -10.20 -41.70 -14.85
N GLU A 329 -11.09 -42.58 -14.36
CA GLU A 329 -10.63 -43.84 -13.71
C GLU A 329 -9.85 -44.77 -14.66
N ARG A 330 -10.21 -44.78 -15.95
CA ARG A 330 -9.49 -45.53 -16.97
C ARG A 330 -8.15 -44.93 -17.34
N ILE A 331 -8.06 -43.60 -17.36
CA ILE A 331 -6.81 -42.88 -17.70
C ILE A 331 -5.84 -42.90 -16.51
N CYS A 332 -6.35 -42.60 -15.29
CA CYS A 332 -5.56 -42.59 -14.08
C CYS A 332 -5.33 -44.00 -13.52
N ASN A 333 -4.30 -44.67 -13.97
CA ASN A 333 -3.97 -46.02 -13.53
C ASN A 333 -3.38 -46.11 -12.10
N GLY A 334 -2.97 -44.98 -11.54
CA GLY A 334 -2.36 -44.88 -10.20
C GLY A 334 -3.25 -44.18 -9.19
N LYS A 335 -2.64 -43.72 -8.11
CA LYS A 335 -3.28 -42.87 -7.07
C LYS A 335 -3.57 -41.47 -7.55
N TYR A 336 -2.72 -40.96 -8.45
CA TYR A 336 -2.76 -39.61 -9.01
C TYR A 336 -2.09 -39.57 -10.39
N MET A 337 -2.33 -38.51 -11.12
CA MET A 337 -1.63 -38.16 -12.37
C MET A 337 -1.60 -36.65 -12.56
N PRO A 338 -0.61 -36.06 -13.26
CA PRO A 338 -0.66 -34.65 -13.62
C PRO A 338 -1.78 -34.37 -14.65
N ILE A 339 -2.34 -33.18 -14.66
CA ILE A 339 -3.38 -32.79 -15.64
C ILE A 339 -2.84 -32.93 -17.06
N SER A 340 -1.57 -32.55 -17.28
CA SER A 340 -0.88 -32.62 -18.56
C SER A 340 -0.78 -34.05 -19.15
N ALA A 341 -0.97 -35.10 -18.34
CA ALA A 341 -1.01 -36.46 -18.82
C ALA A 341 -2.29 -36.78 -19.60
N VAL A 342 -3.33 -35.98 -19.51
CA VAL A 342 -4.55 -36.13 -20.29
C VAL A 342 -4.41 -35.38 -21.60
N THR A 343 -4.12 -36.10 -22.67
CA THR A 343 -3.90 -35.58 -24.02
C THR A 343 -5.07 -35.85 -24.97
N GLU A 344 -5.86 -36.89 -24.71
CA GLU A 344 -6.95 -37.34 -25.56
C GLU A 344 -8.33 -36.91 -24.99
N PHE A 345 -8.79 -35.72 -25.39
CA PHE A 345 -10.04 -35.16 -24.91
C PHE A 345 -11.28 -35.71 -25.63
N SER A 346 -11.12 -36.37 -26.78
CA SER A 346 -12.21 -37.00 -27.56
C SER A 346 -12.88 -38.19 -26.87
N VAL A 347 -12.23 -38.75 -25.84
CA VAL A 347 -12.78 -39.89 -25.07
C VAL A 347 -13.76 -39.48 -23.98
N PHE A 348 -13.84 -38.19 -23.69
CA PHE A 348 -14.75 -37.66 -22.67
C PHE A 348 -16.16 -37.49 -23.23
N PRO A 349 -17.21 -37.66 -22.41
CA PRO A 349 -18.57 -37.43 -22.83
C PRO A 349 -18.80 -35.97 -23.22
N ASP A 350 -19.84 -35.71 -24.01
CA ASP A 350 -20.20 -34.35 -24.39
C ASP A 350 -20.44 -33.48 -23.16
N ALA A 351 -19.92 -32.27 -23.21
CA ALA A 351 -20.13 -31.21 -22.23
C ALA A 351 -20.63 -29.96 -22.95
N SER A 352 -21.09 -28.95 -22.19
CA SER A 352 -21.55 -27.67 -22.76
C SER A 352 -20.51 -26.96 -23.62
N PHE A 353 -19.23 -27.27 -23.41
CA PHE A 353 -18.07 -26.70 -24.11
C PHE A 353 -17.08 -27.81 -24.49
N PRO A 354 -16.29 -27.62 -25.57
CA PRO A 354 -15.26 -28.58 -25.96
C PRO A 354 -14.22 -28.80 -24.83
N TRP A 355 -13.92 -30.07 -24.56
CA TRP A 355 -12.95 -30.47 -23.57
C TRP A 355 -11.53 -29.98 -23.93
N ASN A 356 -10.82 -29.50 -22.94
CA ASN A 356 -9.43 -29.10 -22.96
C ASN A 356 -8.87 -29.14 -21.53
N GLU A 357 -7.58 -28.89 -21.36
CA GLU A 357 -6.91 -28.94 -20.06
C GLU A 357 -7.51 -27.99 -19.02
N TYR A 358 -7.98 -26.81 -19.40
CA TYR A 358 -8.57 -25.83 -18.49
C TYR A 358 -9.97 -26.26 -18.02
N LEU A 359 -10.80 -26.76 -18.92
CA LEU A 359 -12.12 -27.28 -18.56
C LEU A 359 -11.99 -28.54 -17.70
N LEU A 360 -11.00 -29.40 -17.97
CA LEU A 360 -10.71 -30.56 -17.16
C LEU A 360 -10.25 -30.17 -15.75
N GLU A 361 -9.39 -29.16 -15.63
CA GLU A 361 -8.95 -28.61 -14.34
C GLU A 361 -10.16 -28.18 -13.50
N GLN A 362 -11.09 -27.43 -14.09
CA GLN A 362 -12.31 -26.98 -13.44
C GLN A 362 -13.24 -28.13 -13.05
N TYR A 363 -13.39 -29.09 -13.96
CA TYR A 363 -14.21 -30.29 -13.69
C TYR A 363 -13.69 -31.05 -12.47
N VAL A 364 -12.41 -31.36 -12.44
CA VAL A 364 -11.79 -32.12 -11.34
C VAL A 364 -11.87 -31.38 -10.02
N ALA A 365 -11.70 -30.03 -10.05
CA ALA A 365 -11.70 -29.21 -8.86
C ALA A 365 -13.10 -29.07 -8.23
N PHE A 366 -14.15 -28.95 -9.05
CA PHE A 366 -15.45 -28.50 -8.55
C PHE A 366 -16.63 -29.46 -8.84
N PHE A 367 -16.49 -30.42 -9.73
CA PHE A 367 -17.61 -31.25 -10.18
C PHE A 367 -17.40 -32.77 -10.00
N SER A 368 -16.15 -33.27 -10.09
CA SER A 368 -15.87 -34.68 -9.94
C SER A 368 -16.26 -35.21 -8.56
N GLU A 369 -16.92 -36.40 -8.55
CA GLU A 369 -17.25 -37.11 -7.31
C GLU A 369 -16.12 -38.04 -6.85
N LYS A 370 -15.24 -38.52 -7.77
CA LYS A 370 -14.22 -39.51 -7.51
C LYS A 370 -12.80 -38.95 -7.43
N PHE A 371 -12.60 -37.74 -7.93
CA PHE A 371 -11.29 -37.08 -7.98
C PHE A 371 -11.33 -35.71 -7.33
N TYR A 372 -10.17 -35.22 -6.95
CA TYR A 372 -9.94 -33.85 -6.51
C TYR A 372 -8.63 -33.36 -7.09
N LEU A 373 -8.43 -32.05 -7.06
CA LEU A 373 -7.27 -31.38 -7.63
C LEU A 373 -6.37 -30.87 -6.53
N LEU A 374 -5.08 -31.16 -6.63
CA LEU A 374 -4.04 -30.54 -5.82
C LEU A 374 -3.15 -29.64 -6.68
N HIS A 375 -2.83 -28.46 -6.18
CA HIS A 375 -1.92 -27.49 -6.80
C HIS A 375 -2.41 -26.98 -8.18
N GLY A 376 -3.71 -26.82 -8.34
CA GLY A 376 -4.33 -26.29 -9.56
C GLY A 376 -5.12 -25.01 -9.32
N ASN A 377 -5.82 -24.54 -10.37
CA ASN A 377 -6.79 -23.41 -10.38
C ASN A 377 -6.25 -22.00 -10.12
N TYR A 378 -4.98 -21.78 -10.00
CA TYR A 378 -4.42 -20.47 -9.69
C TYR A 378 -3.47 -19.91 -10.75
N ASN A 379 -3.14 -20.69 -11.78
CA ASN A 379 -2.25 -20.21 -12.84
C ASN A 379 -3.06 -19.74 -14.05
N LYS A 380 -2.90 -18.47 -14.43
CA LYS A 380 -3.58 -17.91 -15.58
C LYS A 380 -3.04 -18.39 -16.94
N ASN A 381 -1.81 -18.89 -16.97
CA ASN A 381 -1.10 -19.20 -18.23
C ASN A 381 -1.15 -20.66 -18.62
N CYS A 382 -1.37 -21.57 -17.70
CA CYS A 382 -1.45 -23.01 -17.97
C CYS A 382 -2.31 -23.75 -16.93
N ALA A 383 -2.92 -24.85 -17.33
CA ALA A 383 -3.50 -25.81 -16.41
C ALA A 383 -2.39 -26.70 -15.85
N ILE A 384 -2.28 -26.76 -14.53
CA ILE A 384 -1.24 -27.51 -13.81
C ILE A 384 -1.82 -28.21 -12.59
N GLY A 385 -1.02 -29.07 -11.98
CA GLY A 385 -1.34 -29.75 -10.75
C GLY A 385 -1.66 -31.23 -10.96
N ALA A 386 -2.11 -31.87 -9.89
CA ALA A 386 -2.38 -33.29 -9.85
C ALA A 386 -3.87 -33.61 -9.72
N ILE A 387 -4.38 -34.46 -10.59
CA ILE A 387 -5.66 -35.15 -10.46
C ILE A 387 -5.43 -36.32 -9.49
N VAL A 388 -6.14 -36.33 -8.36
CA VAL A 388 -5.92 -37.29 -7.27
C VAL A 388 -7.22 -38.05 -7.00
N ARG A 389 -7.16 -39.37 -6.84
CA ARG A 389 -8.31 -40.19 -6.45
C ARG A 389 -8.76 -39.85 -5.03
N LYS A 390 -10.04 -39.61 -4.79
CA LYS A 390 -10.59 -39.37 -3.45
C LYS A 390 -10.42 -40.54 -2.48
N SER A 391 -10.17 -41.74 -2.99
CA SER A 391 -9.79 -42.92 -2.20
C SER A 391 -8.36 -42.81 -1.59
N CYS A 392 -7.56 -41.90 -2.09
CA CYS A 392 -6.19 -41.64 -1.60
C CYS A 392 -6.20 -40.40 -0.72
N GLN A 393 -5.65 -40.54 0.49
CA GLN A 393 -5.69 -39.47 1.50
C GLN A 393 -4.40 -38.61 1.45
N PHE A 394 -4.23 -37.81 0.40
CA PHE A 394 -3.22 -36.76 0.42
C PHE A 394 -3.88 -35.49 0.94
N SER A 395 -3.38 -34.98 2.07
CA SER A 395 -3.92 -33.76 2.68
C SER A 395 -3.37 -32.47 2.05
N SER A 396 -2.20 -32.58 1.42
CA SER A 396 -1.51 -31.44 0.78
C SER A 396 -0.78 -31.86 -0.48
N PHE A 397 -0.38 -30.88 -1.28
CA PHE A 397 0.48 -31.12 -2.43
C PHE A 397 1.90 -31.54 -2.01
N ASP A 398 2.36 -31.12 -0.83
CA ASP A 398 3.64 -31.57 -0.25
C ASP A 398 3.63 -33.08 0.03
N ASP A 399 2.52 -33.64 0.52
CA ASP A 399 2.37 -35.08 0.73
C ASP A 399 2.48 -35.85 -0.60
N LEU A 400 1.81 -35.31 -1.64
CA LEU A 400 1.85 -35.91 -2.99
C LEU A 400 3.27 -35.84 -3.58
N VAL A 401 3.95 -34.70 -3.48
CA VAL A 401 5.33 -34.56 -3.95
C VAL A 401 6.24 -35.53 -3.20
N THR A 402 6.06 -35.69 -1.89
CA THR A 402 6.82 -36.68 -1.11
C THR A 402 6.59 -38.10 -1.62
N ASP A 403 5.31 -38.48 -1.88
CA ASP A 403 4.97 -39.80 -2.45
C ASP A 403 5.60 -40.00 -3.83
N ILE A 404 5.61 -38.97 -4.71
CA ILE A 404 6.29 -38.97 -5.99
C ILE A 404 7.79 -39.28 -5.80
N LEU A 405 8.44 -38.53 -4.90
CA LEU A 405 9.87 -38.68 -4.65
C LEU A 405 10.22 -40.02 -4.02
N VAL A 406 9.33 -40.63 -3.25
CA VAL A 406 9.55 -41.94 -2.62
C VAL A 406 9.39 -43.09 -3.60
N HIS A 407 8.50 -43.00 -4.58
CA HIS A 407 8.12 -44.11 -5.44
C HIS A 407 8.70 -44.03 -6.86
N ASN A 408 9.29 -42.91 -7.24
CA ASN A 408 9.97 -42.77 -8.53
C ASN A 408 11.48 -42.70 -8.31
N ASP A 409 12.23 -43.26 -9.24
CA ASP A 409 13.72 -43.29 -9.22
C ASP A 409 14.28 -41.93 -9.70
N ILE A 410 13.99 -40.87 -8.93
CA ILE A 410 14.46 -39.53 -9.20
C ILE A 410 15.63 -39.22 -8.28
N PRO A 411 16.78 -38.75 -8.81
CA PRO A 411 17.86 -38.27 -7.96
C PRO A 411 17.37 -37.15 -7.02
N LEU A 412 17.58 -37.32 -5.72
CA LEU A 412 17.15 -36.33 -4.71
C LEU A 412 18.14 -35.16 -4.68
N GLN A 413 18.26 -34.46 -5.81
CA GLN A 413 18.93 -33.17 -5.99
C GLN A 413 17.91 -32.13 -6.42
N LYS A 414 18.02 -30.92 -5.88
CA LYS A 414 17.02 -29.86 -6.08
C LYS A 414 16.69 -29.59 -7.54
N LYS A 415 17.72 -29.55 -8.39
CA LYS A 415 17.56 -29.32 -9.83
C LYS A 415 16.78 -30.44 -10.50
N GLU A 416 17.20 -31.67 -10.31
CA GLU A 416 16.61 -32.87 -10.93
C GLU A 416 15.12 -33.03 -10.51
N VAL A 417 14.84 -32.81 -9.22
CA VAL A 417 13.47 -32.89 -8.71
C VAL A 417 12.59 -31.81 -9.31
N LEU A 418 13.06 -30.54 -9.36
CA LEU A 418 12.30 -29.46 -9.95
C LEU A 418 12.12 -29.60 -11.45
N ASP A 419 13.13 -30.11 -12.17
CA ASP A 419 13.04 -30.43 -13.59
C ASP A 419 11.98 -31.52 -13.83
N TYR A 420 12.01 -32.62 -13.08
CA TYR A 420 10.99 -33.66 -13.16
C TYR A 420 9.57 -33.16 -12.90
N LEU A 421 9.34 -32.41 -11.80
CA LEU A 421 8.02 -31.92 -11.46
C LEU A 421 7.47 -30.92 -12.49
N THR A 422 8.36 -30.13 -13.11
CA THR A 422 7.98 -29.17 -14.14
C THR A 422 7.70 -29.87 -15.47
N GLU A 423 8.55 -30.78 -15.91
CA GLU A 423 8.40 -31.50 -17.16
C GLU A 423 7.22 -32.47 -17.14
N SER A 424 6.90 -33.03 -15.98
CA SER A 424 5.71 -33.85 -15.77
C SER A 424 4.42 -33.01 -15.65
N GLY A 425 4.51 -31.69 -15.53
CA GLY A 425 3.34 -30.80 -15.43
C GLY A 425 2.67 -30.72 -14.05
N TYR A 426 3.37 -31.16 -13.00
CA TYR A 426 2.89 -30.99 -11.62
C TYR A 426 3.03 -29.55 -11.13
N ILE A 427 4.07 -28.83 -11.56
CA ILE A 427 4.31 -27.41 -11.24
C ILE A 427 4.60 -26.59 -12.51
N ALA A 428 4.25 -25.30 -12.49
CA ALA A 428 4.42 -24.42 -13.67
C ALA A 428 5.85 -23.88 -13.84
N ARG A 429 6.65 -23.87 -12.80
CA ARG A 429 7.98 -23.24 -12.79
C ARG A 429 8.93 -24.12 -11.99
N ARG A 430 10.24 -24.10 -12.34
CA ARG A 430 11.32 -24.75 -11.61
C ARG A 430 11.60 -24.12 -10.25
N SER A 431 10.53 -23.91 -9.47
CA SER A 431 10.58 -23.32 -8.12
C SER A 431 9.46 -23.89 -7.25
N TYR A 432 9.83 -24.43 -6.11
CA TYR A 432 8.89 -24.88 -5.09
C TYR A 432 9.52 -24.68 -3.71
N THR A 433 8.83 -23.93 -2.82
CA THR A 433 9.44 -23.38 -1.60
C THR A 433 9.90 -24.47 -0.62
N THR A 434 9.09 -25.53 -0.45
CA THR A 434 9.33 -26.59 0.54
C THR A 434 10.18 -27.74 0.02
N ILE A 435 10.65 -27.71 -1.24
CA ILE A 435 11.26 -28.84 -1.93
C ILE A 435 12.44 -29.46 -1.18
N GLU A 436 13.28 -28.67 -0.52
CA GLU A 436 14.44 -29.18 0.22
C GLU A 436 14.03 -30.02 1.43
N ALA A 437 13.00 -29.58 2.16
CA ALA A 437 12.43 -30.33 3.28
C ALA A 437 11.80 -31.63 2.80
N LEU A 438 11.07 -31.61 1.68
CA LEU A 438 10.43 -32.78 1.09
C LEU A 438 11.47 -33.81 0.60
N MET A 439 12.59 -33.39 0.03
CA MET A 439 13.70 -34.28 -0.36
C MET A 439 14.33 -34.97 0.85
N ILE A 440 14.49 -34.26 1.97
CA ILE A 440 14.99 -34.85 3.22
C ILE A 440 14.03 -35.93 3.72
N THR A 441 12.73 -35.62 3.77
CA THR A 441 11.67 -36.56 4.18
C THR A 441 11.64 -37.79 3.26
N ALA A 442 11.66 -37.59 1.96
CA ALA A 442 11.66 -38.68 0.97
C ALA A 442 12.91 -39.60 1.09
N ARG A 443 14.07 -39.00 1.36
CA ARG A 443 15.31 -39.78 1.60
C ARG A 443 15.18 -40.65 2.83
N ALA A 444 14.65 -40.13 3.92
CA ALA A 444 14.44 -40.90 5.13
C ALA A 444 13.44 -42.07 4.92
N MET A 445 12.35 -41.81 4.15
CA MET A 445 11.37 -42.86 3.80
C MET A 445 11.92 -43.93 2.87
N ARG A 446 12.76 -43.60 1.86
CA ARG A 446 13.44 -44.57 0.98
C ARG A 446 14.34 -45.49 1.81
N ASN A 447 15.15 -44.92 2.70
CA ASN A 447 16.07 -45.70 3.57
C ASN A 447 15.34 -46.63 4.55
N GLN A 448 14.09 -46.32 4.92
CA GLN A 448 13.27 -47.20 5.75
C GLN A 448 12.67 -48.38 4.97
N LYS A 449 12.42 -48.23 3.65
CA LYS A 449 11.92 -49.31 2.78
C LYS A 449 12.99 -50.31 2.35
N GLU A 450 14.25 -49.91 2.37
CA GLU A 450 15.40 -50.75 2.04
C GLU A 450 15.91 -51.61 3.23
N LYS A 451 15.39 -51.35 4.43
CA LYS A 451 15.66 -52.15 5.62
C LYS A 451 14.52 -53.16 5.87
#